data_b3bbe3d0bdcda31177ca62a586a066c8
#
_entry.id   b3bbe3d0bdcda31177ca62a586a066c8
#
_cell.length_a   1.000
_cell.length_b   1.000
_cell.length_c   1.000
_cell.angle_alpha   90.00
_cell.angle_beta   90.00
_cell.angle_gamma   90.00
#
_symmetry.space_group_name_H-M   'P 1'
#
loop_
_entity.id
_entity.type
_entity.pdbx_description
1 polymer ?
#
loop_
_entity_poly.entity_id
_entity_poly.type
_entity_poly.pdbx_seq_one_letter_code
_entity_poly.pdbx_strand_id
1 'polypeptide(L)'
;PSGCGKSTLLNILGLLDNPTSGSYTLLDHEVAGFREKDRTKFRKGNIGFVFQSFNLIDELNVFENVELPLIYMRVKASERKRRVNEILSRMNISHRAEHFPQQLSGGQQQRVAIARAVVSNPKLILADEPTGNLDSKNGREVMELLSELNREGTTVIMVTHSQHDSTYAHRVLHLFDGELVKDLANKL
;
A
#
# COMPACT_ATOMS: atom_id res chain seq x y z
N PRO A 1 -18.17 -6.65 -8.27
CA PRO A 1 -18.17 -6.32 -9.68
C PRO A 1 -17.25 -5.13 -9.98
N SER A 2 -16.69 -5.05 -11.18
CA SER A 2 -15.94 -3.87 -11.65
C SER A 2 -16.88 -2.65 -11.67
N GLY A 3 -16.37 -1.46 -11.33
CA GLY A 3 -17.16 -0.22 -11.40
C GLY A 3 -18.00 0.13 -10.17
N CYS A 4 -18.02 -0.68 -9.13
CA CYS A 4 -18.84 -0.43 -7.92
C CYS A 4 -18.23 0.61 -6.93
N GLY A 5 -17.23 1.40 -7.34
CA GLY A 5 -16.68 2.50 -6.52
C GLY A 5 -15.53 2.15 -5.59
N LYS A 6 -14.99 0.92 -5.59
CA LYS A 6 -13.90 0.52 -4.69
C LYS A 6 -12.62 1.36 -4.83
N SER A 7 -12.14 1.55 -6.07
CA SER A 7 -10.95 2.35 -6.33
C SER A 7 -11.18 3.84 -6.02
N THR A 8 -12.40 4.35 -6.25
CA THR A 8 -12.80 5.70 -5.83
C THR A 8 -12.71 5.85 -4.31
N LEU A 9 -13.27 4.89 -3.58
CA LEU A 9 -13.18 4.88 -2.11
C LEU A 9 -11.72 4.81 -1.65
N LEU A 10 -10.90 3.94 -2.27
CA LEU A 10 -9.48 3.82 -1.95
C LEU A 10 -8.73 5.14 -2.19
N ASN A 11 -9.06 5.86 -3.29
CA ASN A 11 -8.47 7.17 -3.59
C ASN A 11 -8.85 8.22 -2.54
N ILE A 12 -10.10 8.24 -2.07
CA ILE A 12 -10.55 9.13 -1.00
C ILE A 12 -9.83 8.78 0.31
N LEU A 13 -9.79 7.50 0.69
CA LEU A 13 -9.07 7.04 1.89
C LEU A 13 -7.57 7.35 1.81
N GLY A 14 -7.00 7.31 0.61
CA GLY A 14 -5.62 7.65 0.33
C GLY A 14 -5.33 9.14 0.22
N LEU A 15 -6.34 9.99 0.39
CA LEU A 15 -6.22 11.45 0.20
C LEU A 15 -5.71 11.82 -1.20
N LEU A 16 -5.99 10.99 -2.22
CA LEU A 16 -5.73 11.28 -3.62
C LEU A 16 -6.88 12.11 -4.21
N ASP A 17 -8.09 11.93 -3.66
CA ASP A 17 -9.29 12.66 -4.03
C ASP A 17 -10.07 13.10 -2.79
N ASN A 18 -11.05 13.98 -2.95
CA ASN A 18 -11.95 14.43 -1.90
C ASN A 18 -13.33 13.79 -2.03
N PRO A 19 -14.01 13.47 -0.93
CA PRO A 19 -15.42 13.14 -0.97
C PRO A 19 -16.24 14.38 -1.37
N THR A 20 -17.35 14.17 -2.08
CA THR A 20 -18.30 15.24 -2.43
C THR A 20 -19.02 15.77 -1.19
N SER A 21 -19.29 14.90 -0.22
CA SER A 21 -19.94 15.21 1.05
C SER A 21 -19.59 14.18 2.10
N GLY A 22 -19.96 14.43 3.35
CA GLY A 22 -19.65 13.55 4.48
C GLY A 22 -18.41 13.98 5.24
N SER A 23 -17.99 13.16 6.21
CA SER A 23 -16.81 13.38 7.04
C SER A 23 -15.83 12.22 6.93
N TYR A 24 -14.54 12.52 7.00
CA TYR A 24 -13.48 11.51 7.03
C TYR A 24 -12.43 11.90 8.06
N THR A 25 -12.37 11.15 9.15
CA THR A 25 -11.36 11.34 10.20
C THR A 25 -10.25 10.32 10.04
N LEU A 26 -9.02 10.79 9.93
CA LEU A 26 -7.80 9.97 9.85
C LEU A 26 -6.78 10.48 10.87
N LEU A 27 -6.29 9.61 11.77
CA LEU A 27 -5.33 9.97 12.83
C LEU A 27 -5.79 11.21 13.62
N ASP A 28 -7.04 11.20 14.07
CA ASP A 28 -7.71 12.26 14.83
C ASP A 28 -7.85 13.61 14.10
N HIS A 29 -7.66 13.63 12.79
CA HIS A 29 -7.85 14.83 11.96
C HIS A 29 -9.03 14.62 11.00
N GLU A 30 -9.93 15.64 10.91
CA GLU A 30 -10.94 15.70 9.86
C GLU A 30 -10.27 16.12 8.55
N VAL A 31 -10.21 15.20 7.60
CA VAL A 31 -9.42 15.35 6.37
C VAL A 31 -10.26 15.54 5.10
N ALA A 32 -11.59 15.36 5.18
CA ALA A 32 -12.47 15.47 4.01
C ALA A 32 -12.38 16.83 3.32
N GLY A 33 -12.19 17.91 4.09
CA GLY A 33 -12.07 19.28 3.58
C GLY A 33 -10.64 19.71 3.23
N PHE A 34 -9.65 18.82 3.27
CA PHE A 34 -8.27 19.20 2.99
C PHE A 34 -8.08 19.63 1.54
N ARG A 35 -7.37 20.75 1.35
CA ARG A 35 -6.90 21.17 0.02
C ARG A 35 -5.76 20.27 -0.43
N GLU A 36 -5.48 20.23 -1.72
CA GLU A 36 -4.44 19.38 -2.34
C GLU A 36 -3.09 19.45 -1.62
N LYS A 37 -2.64 20.64 -1.25
CA LYS A 37 -1.38 20.85 -0.52
C LYS A 37 -1.40 20.19 0.86
N ASP A 38 -2.53 20.25 1.56
CA ASP A 38 -2.69 19.70 2.91
C ASP A 38 -2.79 18.18 2.84
N ARG A 39 -3.54 17.63 1.87
CA ARG A 39 -3.60 16.20 1.57
C ARG A 39 -2.22 15.63 1.27
N THR A 40 -1.47 16.27 0.37
CA THR A 40 -0.11 15.84 0.01
C THR A 40 0.82 15.84 1.21
N LYS A 41 0.74 16.87 2.06
CA LYS A 41 1.54 16.94 3.30
C LYS A 41 1.16 15.84 4.27
N PHE A 42 -0.14 15.56 4.43
CA PHE A 42 -0.64 14.56 5.37
C PHE A 42 -0.37 13.12 4.91
N ARG A 43 -0.45 12.83 3.60
CA ARG A 43 -0.05 11.52 3.04
C ARG A 43 1.38 11.15 3.37
N LYS A 44 2.31 12.12 3.30
CA LYS A 44 3.74 11.86 3.50
C LYS A 44 4.01 11.24 4.86
N GLY A 45 4.55 10.03 4.85
CA GLY A 45 4.90 9.29 6.04
C GLY A 45 3.72 8.63 6.78
N ASN A 46 2.47 8.95 6.43
CA ASN A 46 1.29 8.36 7.07
C ASN A 46 0.62 7.27 6.23
N ILE A 47 0.66 7.37 4.91
CA ILE A 47 -0.03 6.45 4.00
C ILE A 47 0.97 5.85 3.02
N GLY A 48 0.99 4.52 2.93
CA GLY A 48 1.67 3.74 1.91
C GLY A 48 0.68 3.18 0.89
N PHE A 49 1.09 3.08 -0.37
CA PHE A 49 0.26 2.52 -1.45
C PHE A 49 0.94 1.30 -2.07
N VAL A 50 0.15 0.25 -2.28
CA VAL A 50 0.52 -0.97 -2.99
C VAL A 50 -0.49 -1.18 -4.12
N PHE A 51 -0.03 -1.28 -5.36
CA PHE A 51 -0.88 -1.40 -6.54
C PHE A 51 -0.70 -2.74 -7.24
N GLN A 52 -1.73 -3.19 -7.96
CA GLN A 52 -1.71 -4.39 -8.78
C GLN A 52 -0.59 -4.35 -9.83
N SER A 53 -0.36 -3.20 -10.46
CA SER A 53 0.67 -2.99 -11.49
C SER A 53 2.03 -2.58 -10.94
N PHE A 54 2.26 -2.77 -9.63
CA PHE A 54 3.49 -2.43 -8.91
C PHE A 54 3.82 -0.94 -8.92
N ASN A 55 3.61 -0.24 -10.02
CA ASN A 55 3.89 1.19 -10.26
C ASN A 55 5.33 1.58 -9.86
N LEU A 56 6.29 0.72 -10.19
CA LEU A 56 7.70 1.04 -10.04
C LEU A 56 8.13 2.00 -11.17
N ILE A 57 9.14 2.82 -10.88
CA ILE A 57 9.75 3.71 -11.87
C ILE A 57 10.83 2.92 -12.58
N ASP A 58 10.67 2.73 -13.88
CA ASP A 58 11.50 1.87 -14.71
C ASP A 58 12.95 2.34 -14.84
N GLU A 59 13.19 3.65 -14.75
CA GLU A 59 14.49 4.30 -14.82
C GLU A 59 15.27 4.25 -13.50
N LEU A 60 14.62 3.81 -12.42
CA LEU A 60 15.22 3.68 -11.09
C LEU A 60 15.44 2.20 -10.74
N ASN A 61 16.57 1.89 -10.12
CA ASN A 61 16.80 0.56 -9.58
C ASN A 61 15.91 0.29 -8.34
N VAL A 62 15.99 -0.92 -7.80
CA VAL A 62 15.22 -1.34 -6.63
C VAL A 62 15.48 -0.43 -5.42
N PHE A 63 16.77 -0.16 -5.13
CA PHE A 63 17.14 0.71 -4.01
C PHE A 63 16.53 2.11 -4.16
N GLU A 64 16.68 2.72 -5.32
CA GLU A 64 16.18 4.05 -5.65
C GLU A 64 14.66 4.13 -5.60
N ASN A 65 13.95 3.13 -6.13
CA ASN A 65 12.48 3.06 -6.02
C ASN A 65 12.01 3.07 -4.56
N VAL A 66 12.69 2.31 -3.68
CA VAL A 66 12.33 2.23 -2.26
C VAL A 66 12.77 3.49 -1.51
N GLU A 67 13.83 4.16 -1.92
CA GLU A 67 14.33 5.39 -1.29
C GLU A 67 13.42 6.61 -1.50
N LEU A 68 12.68 6.65 -2.61
CA LEU A 68 11.89 7.81 -3.05
C LEU A 68 11.03 8.46 -1.95
N PRO A 69 10.20 7.71 -1.18
CA PRO A 69 9.38 8.32 -0.13
C PRO A 69 10.22 9.08 0.91
N LEU A 70 11.39 8.55 1.25
CA LEU A 70 12.28 9.16 2.23
C LEU A 70 12.95 10.44 1.68
N ILE A 71 13.23 10.50 0.38
CA ILE A 71 13.72 11.72 -0.30
C ILE A 71 12.66 12.81 -0.20
N TYR A 72 11.40 12.51 -0.54
CA TYR A 72 10.29 13.46 -0.42
C TYR A 72 10.03 13.91 1.02
N MET A 73 10.34 13.07 2.00
CA MET A 73 10.29 13.41 3.42
C MET A 73 11.51 14.19 3.90
N ARG A 74 12.50 14.45 3.03
CA ARG A 74 13.76 15.14 3.35
C ARG A 74 14.58 14.45 4.44
N VAL A 75 14.52 13.12 4.52
CA VAL A 75 15.35 12.32 5.43
C VAL A 75 16.82 12.41 4.99
N LYS A 76 17.74 12.48 5.95
CA LYS A 76 19.20 12.55 5.68
C LYS A 76 19.67 11.30 4.92
N ALA A 77 20.63 11.45 3.99
CA ALA A 77 21.10 10.39 3.11
C ALA A 77 21.58 9.12 3.86
N SER A 78 22.33 9.29 4.95
CA SER A 78 22.79 8.17 5.77
C SER A 78 21.63 7.36 6.37
N GLU A 79 20.59 8.05 6.85
CA GLU A 79 19.41 7.41 7.41
C GLU A 79 18.54 6.76 6.33
N ARG A 80 18.41 7.38 5.14
CA ARG A 80 17.73 6.77 4.00
C ARG A 80 18.37 5.44 3.63
N LYS A 81 19.72 5.44 3.46
CA LYS A 81 20.48 4.22 3.12
C LYS A 81 20.26 3.11 4.17
N ARG A 82 20.29 3.45 5.45
CA ARG A 82 20.04 2.51 6.53
C ARG A 82 18.65 1.88 6.41
N ARG A 83 17.59 2.73 6.35
CA ARG A 83 16.19 2.26 6.29
C ARG A 83 15.91 1.44 5.04
N VAL A 84 16.42 1.86 3.88
CA VAL A 84 16.23 1.11 2.63
C VAL A 84 16.88 -0.27 2.73
N ASN A 85 18.12 -0.37 3.21
CA ASN A 85 18.78 -1.67 3.37
C ASN A 85 18.03 -2.58 4.36
N GLU A 86 17.55 -2.04 5.48
CA GLU A 86 16.76 -2.79 6.45
C GLU A 86 15.47 -3.34 5.84
N ILE A 87 14.73 -2.50 5.11
CA ILE A 87 13.47 -2.95 4.51
C ILE A 87 13.68 -3.92 3.35
N LEU A 88 14.71 -3.73 2.51
CA LEU A 88 15.05 -4.67 1.46
C LEU A 88 15.45 -6.05 2.02
N SER A 89 16.18 -6.06 3.14
CA SER A 89 16.52 -7.30 3.86
C SER A 89 15.26 -7.99 4.37
N ARG A 90 14.38 -7.25 5.03
CA ARG A 90 13.10 -7.77 5.53
C ARG A 90 12.22 -8.35 4.42
N MET A 91 12.21 -7.70 3.24
CA MET A 91 11.46 -8.17 2.06
C MET A 91 12.18 -9.32 1.31
N ASN A 92 13.34 -9.76 1.78
CA ASN A 92 14.16 -10.77 1.14
C ASN A 92 14.50 -10.45 -0.32
N ILE A 93 14.82 -9.18 -0.60
CA ILE A 93 15.10 -8.65 -1.96
C ILE A 93 16.42 -7.87 -2.04
N SER A 94 17.23 -7.83 -0.97
CA SER A 94 18.50 -7.09 -0.93
C SER A 94 19.47 -7.48 -2.06
N HIS A 95 19.46 -8.75 -2.47
CA HIS A 95 20.30 -9.26 -3.56
C HIS A 95 19.94 -8.68 -4.93
N ARG A 96 18.84 -7.94 -5.03
CA ARG A 96 18.36 -7.26 -6.23
C ARG A 96 18.43 -5.72 -6.13
N ALA A 97 19.07 -5.16 -5.12
CA ALA A 97 19.08 -3.72 -4.84
C ALA A 97 19.45 -2.86 -6.06
N GLU A 98 20.43 -3.32 -6.85
CA GLU A 98 20.94 -2.62 -8.04
C GLU A 98 20.21 -3.01 -9.34
N HIS A 99 19.24 -3.92 -9.30
CA HIS A 99 18.48 -4.33 -10.49
C HIS A 99 17.37 -3.33 -10.79
N PHE A 100 17.01 -3.24 -12.07
CA PHE A 100 15.88 -2.44 -12.53
C PHE A 100 14.59 -3.26 -12.57
N PRO A 101 13.42 -2.64 -12.52
CA PRO A 101 12.12 -3.35 -12.50
C PRO A 101 11.97 -4.41 -13.59
N GLN A 102 12.43 -4.14 -14.81
CA GLN A 102 12.34 -5.05 -15.96
C GLN A 102 13.16 -6.34 -15.78
N GLN A 103 14.10 -6.36 -14.83
CA GLN A 103 14.94 -7.52 -14.52
C GLN A 103 14.38 -8.39 -13.40
N LEU A 104 13.18 -8.05 -12.89
CA LEU A 104 12.54 -8.70 -11.75
C LEU A 104 11.33 -9.52 -12.18
N SER A 105 11.08 -10.63 -11.49
CA SER A 105 9.80 -11.33 -11.59
C SER A 105 8.67 -10.48 -10.97
N GLY A 106 7.40 -10.77 -11.33
CA GLY A 106 6.25 -10.08 -10.76
C GLY A 106 6.21 -10.11 -9.23
N GLY A 107 6.50 -11.25 -8.60
CA GLY A 107 6.59 -11.37 -7.15
C GLY A 107 7.71 -10.52 -6.54
N GLN A 108 8.86 -10.42 -7.22
CA GLN A 108 9.95 -9.53 -6.80
C GLN A 108 9.57 -8.06 -6.93
N GLN A 109 8.92 -7.66 -8.04
CA GLN A 109 8.42 -6.30 -8.23
C GLN A 109 7.40 -5.92 -7.14
N GLN A 110 6.50 -6.83 -6.77
CA GLN A 110 5.53 -6.58 -5.71
C GLN A 110 6.21 -6.41 -4.34
N ARG A 111 7.23 -7.22 -4.02
CA ARG A 111 8.03 -7.04 -2.81
C ARG A 111 8.71 -5.67 -2.75
N VAL A 112 9.22 -5.17 -3.89
CA VAL A 112 9.79 -3.81 -4.00
C VAL A 112 8.71 -2.75 -3.82
N ALA A 113 7.53 -2.92 -4.40
CA ALA A 113 6.40 -2.01 -4.23
C ALA A 113 5.95 -1.93 -2.76
N ILE A 114 5.88 -3.08 -2.06
CA ILE A 114 5.59 -3.13 -0.62
C ILE A 114 6.73 -2.46 0.18
N ALA A 115 7.99 -2.77 -0.12
CA ALA A 115 9.14 -2.13 0.54
C ALA A 115 9.05 -0.60 0.43
N ARG A 116 8.76 -0.08 -0.77
CA ARG A 116 8.55 1.35 -1.01
C ARG A 116 7.39 1.91 -0.18
N ALA A 117 6.29 1.17 -0.09
CA ALA A 117 5.13 1.61 0.68
C ALA A 117 5.41 1.72 2.19
N VAL A 118 6.26 0.83 2.75
CA VAL A 118 6.47 0.73 4.20
C VAL A 118 7.75 1.38 4.70
N VAL A 119 8.69 1.77 3.84
CA VAL A 119 9.99 2.36 4.23
C VAL A 119 9.86 3.63 5.08
N SER A 120 8.76 4.36 4.93
CA SER A 120 8.40 5.54 5.73
C SER A 120 7.76 5.20 7.08
N ASN A 121 7.52 3.93 7.38
CA ASN A 121 6.78 3.46 8.56
C ASN A 121 5.37 4.06 8.65
N PRO A 122 4.52 3.88 7.62
CA PRO A 122 3.19 4.50 7.57
C PRO A 122 2.25 3.89 8.61
N LYS A 123 1.21 4.65 8.97
CA LYS A 123 0.13 4.18 9.84
C LYS A 123 -0.96 3.42 9.08
N LEU A 124 -1.07 3.69 7.79
CA LEU A 124 -2.06 3.09 6.88
C LEU A 124 -1.40 2.61 5.60
N ILE A 125 -1.68 1.38 5.20
CA ILE A 125 -1.36 0.85 3.87
C ILE A 125 -2.67 0.66 3.12
N LEU A 126 -2.72 1.18 1.89
CA LEU A 126 -3.81 1.00 0.95
C LEU A 126 -3.32 0.09 -0.18
N ALA A 127 -3.93 -1.08 -0.32
CA ALA A 127 -3.56 -2.07 -1.31
C ALA A 127 -4.71 -2.27 -2.31
N ASP A 128 -4.44 -1.99 -3.58
CA ASP A 128 -5.40 -2.21 -4.68
C ASP A 128 -4.99 -3.47 -5.45
N GLU A 129 -5.77 -4.54 -5.30
CA GLU A 129 -5.54 -5.86 -5.92
C GLU A 129 -4.07 -6.34 -5.79
N PRO A 130 -3.48 -6.40 -4.58
CA PRO A 130 -2.03 -6.58 -4.40
C PRO A 130 -1.49 -7.92 -4.92
N THR A 131 -2.35 -8.88 -5.21
CA THR A 131 -2.02 -10.22 -5.72
C THR A 131 -2.46 -10.45 -7.16
N GLY A 132 -3.18 -9.50 -7.77
CA GLY A 132 -3.89 -9.70 -9.04
C GLY A 132 -3.01 -10.06 -10.24
N ASN A 133 -1.72 -9.73 -10.22
CA ASN A 133 -0.74 -10.04 -11.26
C ASN A 133 0.27 -11.12 -10.84
N LEU A 134 -0.04 -11.89 -9.79
CA LEU A 134 0.87 -12.87 -9.22
C LEU A 134 0.32 -14.30 -9.35
N ASP A 135 1.22 -15.27 -9.46
CA ASP A 135 0.85 -16.67 -9.26
C ASP A 135 0.46 -16.94 -7.80
N SER A 136 -0.18 -18.07 -7.56
CA SER A 136 -0.73 -18.43 -6.25
C SER A 136 0.32 -18.51 -5.13
N LYS A 137 1.59 -18.85 -5.44
CA LYS A 137 2.65 -18.91 -4.45
C LYS A 137 3.09 -17.51 -4.03
N ASN A 138 3.43 -16.67 -5.02
CA ASN A 138 3.84 -15.28 -4.77
C ASN A 138 2.70 -14.48 -4.15
N GLY A 139 1.43 -14.73 -4.54
CA GLY A 139 0.26 -14.11 -3.95
C GLY A 139 0.15 -14.40 -2.45
N ARG A 140 0.29 -15.67 -2.03
CA ARG A 140 0.29 -16.04 -0.60
C ARG A 140 1.41 -15.33 0.18
N GLU A 141 2.62 -15.32 -0.36
CA GLU A 141 3.75 -14.66 0.29
C GLU A 141 3.52 -13.14 0.49
N VAL A 142 2.87 -12.49 -0.48
CA VAL A 142 2.46 -11.07 -0.36
C VAL A 142 1.39 -10.89 0.72
N MET A 143 0.38 -11.76 0.79
CA MET A 143 -0.67 -11.67 1.81
C MET A 143 -0.13 -11.91 3.22
N GLU A 144 0.79 -12.88 3.39
CA GLU A 144 1.47 -13.13 4.65
C GLU A 144 2.27 -11.90 5.10
N LEU A 145 2.98 -11.25 4.17
CA LEU A 145 3.75 -10.05 4.44
C LEU A 145 2.85 -8.87 4.87
N LEU A 146 1.71 -8.64 4.20
CA LEU A 146 0.74 -7.61 4.59
C LEU A 146 0.13 -7.92 5.98
N SER A 147 -0.14 -9.19 6.26
CA SER A 147 -0.64 -9.64 7.57
C SER A 147 0.40 -9.44 8.69
N GLU A 148 1.69 -9.66 8.41
CA GLU A 148 2.77 -9.39 9.36
C GLU A 148 2.85 -7.90 9.69
N LEU A 149 2.81 -7.03 8.67
CA LEU A 149 2.80 -5.57 8.85
C LEU A 149 1.58 -5.12 9.68
N ASN A 150 0.44 -5.75 9.49
CA ASN A 150 -0.75 -5.45 10.29
C ASN A 150 -0.59 -5.88 11.75
N ARG A 151 -0.05 -7.06 12.03
CA ARG A 151 0.25 -7.52 13.41
C ARG A 151 1.23 -6.61 14.14
N GLU A 152 2.10 -5.92 13.41
CA GLU A 152 3.03 -4.92 13.96
C GLU A 152 2.39 -3.55 14.21
N GLY A 153 1.09 -3.41 13.94
CA GLY A 153 0.32 -2.20 14.23
C GLY A 153 0.07 -1.27 13.06
N THR A 154 0.44 -1.64 11.83
CA THR A 154 0.04 -0.89 10.63
C THR A 154 -1.36 -1.29 10.22
N THR A 155 -2.27 -0.33 10.03
CA THR A 155 -3.57 -0.61 9.44
C THR A 155 -3.43 -0.93 7.96
N VAL A 156 -4.06 -2.02 7.49
CA VAL A 156 -4.07 -2.38 6.07
C VAL A 156 -5.51 -2.37 5.58
N ILE A 157 -5.79 -1.59 4.54
CA ILE A 157 -7.06 -1.63 3.80
C ILE A 157 -6.75 -2.15 2.40
N MET A 158 -7.42 -3.23 2.03
CA MET A 158 -7.19 -3.89 0.76
C MET A 158 -8.48 -3.93 -0.06
N VAL A 159 -8.38 -3.59 -1.34
CA VAL A 159 -9.40 -3.89 -2.34
C VAL A 159 -9.01 -5.19 -3.03
N THR A 160 -9.93 -6.15 -3.10
CA THR A 160 -9.70 -7.39 -3.84
C THR A 160 -11.00 -8.00 -4.37
N HIS A 161 -10.90 -8.76 -5.44
CA HIS A 161 -11.94 -9.64 -5.96
C HIS A 161 -11.72 -11.10 -5.53
N SER A 162 -10.58 -11.41 -4.92
CA SER A 162 -10.23 -12.75 -4.45
C SER A 162 -10.92 -13.07 -3.12
N GLN A 163 -11.75 -14.10 -3.12
CA GLN A 163 -12.32 -14.61 -1.86
C GLN A 163 -11.23 -15.16 -0.93
N HIS A 164 -10.18 -15.75 -1.48
CA HIS A 164 -9.05 -16.26 -0.70
C HIS A 164 -8.34 -15.11 0.01
N ASP A 165 -8.04 -14.01 -0.68
CA ASP A 165 -7.34 -12.88 -0.07
C ASP A 165 -8.20 -12.21 1.02
N SER A 166 -9.52 -12.19 0.86
CA SER A 166 -10.42 -11.64 1.86
C SER A 166 -10.38 -12.41 3.20
N THR A 167 -9.94 -13.67 3.20
CA THR A 167 -9.81 -14.46 4.44
C THR A 167 -8.69 -13.96 5.36
N TYR A 168 -7.73 -13.19 4.84
CA TYR A 168 -6.66 -12.59 5.64
C TYR A 168 -7.11 -11.33 6.40
N ALA A 169 -8.29 -10.78 6.08
CA ALA A 169 -8.79 -9.56 6.70
C ALA A 169 -9.62 -9.85 7.96
N HIS A 170 -9.47 -9.04 9.00
CA HIS A 170 -10.31 -9.09 10.21
C HIS A 170 -11.76 -8.66 9.92
N ARG A 171 -11.94 -7.80 8.91
CA ARG A 171 -13.23 -7.24 8.53
C ARG A 171 -13.35 -7.12 7.02
N VAL A 172 -14.48 -7.53 6.46
CA VAL A 172 -14.75 -7.49 5.03
C VAL A 172 -15.97 -6.61 4.77
N LEU A 173 -15.78 -5.58 3.96
CA LEU A 173 -16.83 -4.68 3.51
C LEU A 173 -17.21 -5.00 2.07
N HIS A 174 -18.49 -5.23 1.81
CA HIS A 174 -19.00 -5.47 0.47
C HIS A 174 -19.64 -4.22 -0.10
N LEU A 175 -19.08 -3.73 -1.20
CA LEU A 175 -19.63 -2.61 -1.96
C LEU A 175 -20.37 -3.12 -3.19
N PHE A 176 -21.54 -2.54 -3.45
CA PHE A 176 -22.34 -2.76 -4.64
C PHE A 176 -22.93 -1.42 -5.10
N ASP A 177 -22.72 -1.03 -6.36
CA ASP A 177 -23.19 0.23 -6.96
C ASP A 177 -22.93 1.48 -6.09
N GLY A 178 -21.76 1.56 -5.48
CA GLY A 178 -21.36 2.69 -4.65
C GLY A 178 -21.88 2.66 -3.20
N GLU A 179 -22.66 1.65 -2.84
CA GLU A 179 -23.22 1.49 -1.49
C GLU A 179 -22.56 0.36 -0.72
N LEU A 180 -22.46 0.53 0.60
CA LEU A 180 -22.04 -0.52 1.52
C LEU A 180 -23.22 -1.44 1.80
N VAL A 181 -23.21 -2.66 1.20
CA VAL A 181 -24.32 -3.60 1.33
C VAL A 181 -24.12 -4.65 2.41
N LYS A 182 -22.87 -4.92 2.83
CA LYS A 182 -22.58 -5.91 3.85
C LYS A 182 -21.27 -5.61 4.57
N ASP A 183 -21.26 -5.82 5.87
CA ASP A 183 -20.12 -5.71 6.76
C ASP A 183 -19.99 -6.98 7.58
N LEU A 184 -18.86 -7.69 7.42
CA LEU A 184 -18.61 -8.97 8.07
C LEU A 184 -17.30 -8.90 8.87
N ALA A 185 -17.36 -9.22 10.14
CA ALA A 185 -16.16 -9.49 10.93
C ALA A 185 -15.73 -10.93 10.76
N ASN A 186 -14.49 -11.16 10.33
CA ASN A 186 -13.88 -12.48 10.32
C ASN A 186 -13.32 -12.78 11.71
N LYS A 187 -13.55 -14.00 12.20
CA LYS A 187 -12.82 -14.51 13.38
C LYS A 187 -11.50 -15.07 12.85
N LEU A 188 -10.41 -14.32 12.99
CA LEU A 188 -9.05 -14.76 12.74
C LEU A 188 -8.44 -15.34 14.00
#